data_01dd48694b32fea6b43b3b6f799d31f4
#
_entry.id   01dd48694b32fea6b43b3b6f799d31f4
#
_cell.length_a   1.000
_cell.length_b   1.000
_cell.length_c   1.000
_cell.angle_alpha   90.00
_cell.angle_beta   90.00
_cell.angle_gamma   90.00
#
_symmetry.space_group_name_H-M   'P 1'
#
loop_
_entity.id
_entity.type
_entity.pdbx_description
1 polymer ?
#
loop_
_entity_poly.entity_id
_entity_poly.type
_entity_poly.pdbx_seq_one_letter_code
_entity_poly.pdbx_strand_id
1 'polypeptide(L)'
;MRNLVWHILFCVALAASAWASNKVDAEQVAKEHKASFHWFPVQKTFILAGETDTLKFAIGLPFVNTHGKSADLKHAPEIIDGHILLDSADVANLYGVEKTQAATVVPASSSSSAKVSSSSTKVAAAAAPVTATKPKNETAGTREVKTIVIDPGHGGKDTGAQGKNSNEKDIVLAVGKLLKKELEKEGFKVKMTRDKDVFIELGERANLANQWDGDLFISLHCNAIDAKPERKKQIKGFHVYVLRAPESEEDKAIARRENKVATLYGEKNAKEELSPLEWFKLEARLEKYKQNSYMFTEQMLKAFDGGKIKRQGGGVGGAGFMVLVGALMPAVLFEIGFISNPEEEAYMMTSKAQEDIAARVAKAVSSYKEAVHNYRETLGR
;
A
#
# COMPACT_ATOMS: atom_id res chain seq x y z
N MET A 1 37.97 -2.17 40.09
CA MET A 1 36.73 -1.94 39.32
C MET A 1 36.89 -1.04 38.08
N ARG A 2 37.92 -0.20 37.95
CA ARG A 2 38.15 0.69 36.77
C ARG A 2 38.63 -0.04 35.50
N ASN A 3 39.38 -1.16 35.64
CA ASN A 3 39.94 -1.88 34.46
C ASN A 3 38.97 -2.83 33.77
N LEU A 4 37.86 -3.23 34.42
CA LEU A 4 36.85 -4.14 33.82
C LEU A 4 35.93 -3.40 32.84
N VAL A 5 35.66 -2.10 33.10
CA VAL A 5 34.79 -1.28 32.23
C VAL A 5 35.50 -0.98 30.90
N TRP A 6 36.82 -0.79 30.89
CA TRP A 6 37.58 -0.56 29.67
C TRP A 6 37.67 -1.79 28.75
N HIS A 7 37.75 -2.99 29.33
CA HIS A 7 37.75 -4.22 28.52
C HIS A 7 36.40 -4.51 27.85
N ILE A 8 35.29 -4.22 28.53
CA ILE A 8 33.94 -4.40 27.95
C ILE A 8 33.71 -3.38 26.85
N LEU A 9 34.09 -2.11 27.03
CA LEU A 9 33.98 -1.08 25.98
C LEU A 9 34.89 -1.38 24.79
N PHE A 10 36.09 -1.92 25.01
CA PHE A 10 37.00 -2.28 23.91
C PHE A 10 36.53 -3.51 23.13
N CYS A 11 35.93 -4.51 23.78
CA CYS A 11 35.34 -5.67 23.11
C CYS A 11 34.08 -5.32 22.33
N VAL A 12 33.25 -4.38 22.84
CA VAL A 12 32.05 -3.90 22.09
C VAL A 12 32.47 -3.06 20.90
N ALA A 13 33.53 -2.23 21.02
CA ALA A 13 34.05 -1.45 19.89
C ALA A 13 34.74 -2.34 18.83
N LEU A 14 35.42 -3.41 19.22
CA LEU A 14 36.01 -4.39 18.29
C LEU A 14 34.94 -5.24 17.62
N ALA A 15 33.86 -5.62 18.32
CA ALA A 15 32.73 -6.33 17.71
C ALA A 15 31.99 -5.44 16.73
N ALA A 16 31.78 -4.15 17.05
CA ALA A 16 31.14 -3.19 16.14
C ALA A 16 32.01 -2.90 14.89
N SER A 17 33.33 -2.84 15.02
CA SER A 17 34.23 -2.63 13.88
C SER A 17 34.38 -3.88 12.99
N ALA A 18 34.38 -5.08 13.58
CA ALA A 18 34.35 -6.33 12.80
C ALA A 18 33.02 -6.54 12.06
N TRP A 19 31.92 -6.04 12.62
CA TRP A 19 30.61 -6.12 12.01
C TRP A 19 30.44 -5.13 10.85
N ALA A 20 31.05 -3.96 10.91
CA ALA A 20 31.08 -2.97 9.83
C ALA A 20 31.90 -3.44 8.60
N SER A 21 32.83 -4.39 8.76
CA SER A 21 33.70 -4.86 7.67
C SER A 21 33.07 -5.87 6.71
N ASN A 22 31.89 -6.44 7.06
CA ASN A 22 31.22 -7.47 6.25
C ASN A 22 29.93 -6.99 5.57
N LYS A 23 29.69 -5.70 5.48
CA LYS A 23 28.50 -5.15 4.83
C LYS A 23 28.82 -4.64 3.43
N VAL A 24 27.92 -4.90 2.50
CA VAL A 24 28.02 -4.46 1.10
C VAL A 24 26.77 -3.68 0.73
N ASP A 25 26.92 -2.65 -0.08
CA ASP A 25 25.83 -1.82 -0.57
C ASP A 25 24.96 -2.61 -1.58
N ALA A 26 23.65 -2.58 -1.42
CA ALA A 26 22.72 -3.33 -2.26
C ALA A 26 22.72 -2.87 -3.73
N GLU A 27 22.96 -1.58 -3.99
CA GLU A 27 23.12 -1.09 -5.38
C GLU A 27 24.41 -1.60 -6.01
N GLN A 28 25.50 -1.70 -5.22
CA GLN A 28 26.75 -2.29 -5.69
C GLN A 28 26.57 -3.77 -5.98
N VAL A 29 25.90 -4.53 -5.10
CA VAL A 29 25.56 -5.94 -5.32
C VAL A 29 24.76 -6.09 -6.61
N ALA A 30 23.78 -5.23 -6.86
CA ALA A 30 23.01 -5.26 -8.09
C ALA A 30 23.91 -5.11 -9.33
N LYS A 31 24.84 -4.15 -9.33
CA LYS A 31 25.78 -3.91 -10.43
C LYS A 31 26.70 -5.11 -10.67
N GLU A 32 27.27 -5.69 -9.60
CA GLU A 32 28.19 -6.84 -9.67
C GLU A 32 27.50 -8.08 -10.24
N HIS A 33 26.22 -8.29 -9.92
CA HIS A 33 25.44 -9.44 -10.39
C HIS A 33 24.54 -9.16 -11.58
N LYS A 34 24.74 -8.03 -12.30
CA LYS A 34 23.95 -7.62 -13.47
C LYS A 34 22.43 -7.59 -13.21
N ALA A 35 22.07 -7.26 -11.99
CA ALA A 35 20.67 -7.11 -11.55
C ALA A 35 20.28 -5.62 -11.54
N SER A 36 19.00 -5.34 -11.70
CA SER A 36 18.46 -4.01 -11.43
C SER A 36 18.09 -3.87 -9.96
N PHE A 37 18.35 -2.71 -9.38
CA PHE A 37 18.02 -2.38 -8.00
C PHE A 37 16.77 -1.50 -7.96
N HIS A 38 15.76 -1.91 -7.16
CA HIS A 38 14.54 -1.13 -6.94
C HIS A 38 14.29 -0.99 -5.44
N TRP A 39 14.34 0.23 -4.95
CA TRP A 39 14.04 0.56 -3.57
C TRP A 39 12.61 1.09 -3.41
N PHE A 40 11.87 0.56 -2.45
CA PHE A 40 10.50 0.96 -2.07
C PHE A 40 10.50 1.53 -0.65
N PRO A 41 10.77 2.83 -0.48
CA PRO A 41 11.02 3.44 0.83
C PRO A 41 9.84 3.33 1.79
N VAL A 42 8.61 3.40 1.28
CA VAL A 42 7.40 3.28 2.10
C VAL A 42 7.22 1.88 2.67
N GLN A 43 7.54 0.85 1.89
CA GLN A 43 7.48 -0.55 2.32
C GLN A 43 8.71 -0.97 3.12
N LYS A 44 9.77 -0.16 3.09
CA LYS A 44 11.11 -0.56 3.56
C LYS A 44 11.57 -1.89 2.94
N THR A 45 11.28 -2.08 1.65
CA THR A 45 11.68 -3.27 0.89
C THR A 45 12.47 -2.87 -0.34
N PHE A 46 13.33 -3.77 -0.82
CA PHE A 46 14.00 -3.59 -2.10
C PHE A 46 14.06 -4.90 -2.88
N ILE A 47 14.26 -4.77 -4.17
CA ILE A 47 14.33 -5.89 -5.11
C ILE A 47 15.64 -5.80 -5.86
N LEU A 48 16.34 -6.94 -5.97
CA LEU A 48 17.40 -7.19 -6.91
C LEU A 48 16.84 -8.11 -8.00
N ALA A 49 16.58 -7.60 -9.21
CA ALA A 49 16.03 -8.37 -10.29
C ALA A 49 17.14 -8.67 -11.33
N GLY A 50 17.58 -9.91 -11.35
CA GLY A 50 18.50 -10.46 -12.34
C GLY A 50 17.78 -11.06 -13.56
N GLU A 51 18.53 -11.61 -14.51
CA GLU A 51 17.95 -12.25 -15.72
C GLU A 51 17.08 -13.48 -15.40
N THR A 52 17.47 -14.26 -14.41
CA THR A 52 16.79 -15.51 -14.03
C THR A 52 16.08 -15.43 -12.69
N ASP A 53 16.52 -14.54 -11.79
CA ASP A 53 16.10 -14.49 -10.42
C ASP A 53 15.70 -13.09 -9.96
N THR A 54 14.67 -13.05 -9.16
CA THR A 54 14.22 -11.82 -8.47
C THR A 54 14.27 -12.07 -6.95
N LEU A 55 15.14 -11.32 -6.26
CA LEU A 55 15.33 -11.37 -4.83
C LEU A 55 14.64 -10.18 -4.19
N LYS A 56 13.64 -10.41 -3.33
CA LYS A 56 12.93 -9.35 -2.60
C LYS A 56 13.31 -9.40 -1.11
N PHE A 57 13.83 -8.30 -0.63
CA PHE A 57 14.28 -8.11 0.76
C PHE A 57 13.37 -7.12 1.49
N ALA A 58 13.36 -7.21 2.82
CA ALA A 58 12.77 -6.20 3.69
C ALA A 58 13.79 -5.74 4.73
N ILE A 59 13.86 -4.43 4.96
CA ILE A 59 14.76 -3.85 5.97
C ILE A 59 14.36 -4.35 7.37
N GLY A 60 15.34 -4.79 8.12
CA GLY A 60 15.14 -5.31 9.49
C GLY A 60 14.63 -6.75 9.58
N LEU A 61 14.40 -7.44 8.46
CA LEU A 61 13.93 -8.83 8.44
C LEU A 61 15.00 -9.77 7.89
N PRO A 62 15.38 -10.83 8.63
CA PRO A 62 16.46 -11.73 8.25
C PRO A 62 16.00 -12.82 7.27
N PHE A 63 15.32 -12.46 6.21
CA PHE A 63 14.94 -13.36 5.13
C PHE A 63 14.83 -12.64 3.79
N VAL A 64 14.95 -13.39 2.71
CA VAL A 64 14.75 -12.96 1.33
C VAL A 64 13.72 -13.84 0.65
N ASN A 65 12.84 -13.24 -0.15
CA ASN A 65 11.89 -13.98 -0.99
C ASN A 65 12.43 -14.11 -2.41
N THR A 66 12.40 -15.34 -2.94
CA THR A 66 12.76 -15.65 -4.32
C THR A 66 11.74 -16.65 -4.89
N HIS A 67 11.15 -16.36 -6.07
CA HIS A 67 10.18 -17.24 -6.75
C HIS A 67 9.05 -17.79 -5.84
N GLY A 68 8.57 -16.97 -4.88
CA GLY A 68 7.52 -17.39 -3.95
C GLY A 68 7.98 -18.32 -2.82
N LYS A 69 9.30 -18.52 -2.65
CA LYS A 69 9.91 -19.19 -1.51
C LYS A 69 10.71 -18.20 -0.69
N SER A 70 10.78 -18.41 0.61
CA SER A 70 11.65 -17.62 1.51
C SER A 70 12.91 -18.40 1.80
N ALA A 71 14.03 -17.69 1.85
CA ALA A 71 15.31 -18.18 2.36
C ALA A 71 15.77 -17.30 3.53
N ASP A 72 16.33 -17.92 4.57
CA ASP A 72 16.81 -17.21 5.74
C ASP A 72 18.15 -16.53 5.45
N LEU A 73 18.31 -15.32 5.98
CA LEU A 73 19.56 -14.56 6.02
C LEU A 73 20.15 -14.65 7.43
N LYS A 74 21.45 -14.61 7.55
CA LYS A 74 22.14 -14.53 8.85
C LYS A 74 21.91 -13.18 9.52
N HIS A 75 21.84 -12.14 8.69
CA HIS A 75 21.65 -10.76 9.15
C HIS A 75 20.57 -10.06 8.32
N ALA A 76 19.70 -9.32 9.01
CA ALA A 76 18.70 -8.50 8.35
C ALA A 76 19.36 -7.34 7.57
N PRO A 77 18.85 -6.97 6.38
CA PRO A 77 19.26 -5.76 5.68
C PRO A 77 18.99 -4.51 6.53
N GLU A 78 19.88 -3.53 6.46
CA GLU A 78 19.81 -2.29 7.26
C GLU A 78 20.00 -1.05 6.39
N ILE A 79 19.56 0.10 6.88
CA ILE A 79 19.86 1.40 6.27
C ILE A 79 20.82 2.14 7.20
N ILE A 80 22.03 2.48 6.69
CA ILE A 80 23.04 3.26 7.39
C ILE A 80 23.46 4.40 6.47
N ASP A 81 23.39 5.63 6.95
CA ASP A 81 23.74 6.85 6.20
C ASP A 81 23.09 6.97 4.82
N GLY A 82 21.85 6.45 4.69
CA GLY A 82 21.08 6.47 3.45
C GLY A 82 21.38 5.31 2.49
N HIS A 83 22.36 4.45 2.79
CA HIS A 83 22.70 3.26 2.03
C HIS A 83 21.99 2.02 2.57
N ILE A 84 21.53 1.16 1.67
CA ILE A 84 20.95 -0.14 2.02
C ILE A 84 22.06 -1.18 2.02
N LEU A 85 22.33 -1.75 3.18
CA LEU A 85 23.45 -2.65 3.41
C LEU A 85 22.98 -4.09 3.63
N LEU A 86 23.64 -5.01 2.95
CA LEU A 86 23.50 -6.46 3.08
C LEU A 86 24.76 -7.06 3.74
N ASP A 87 24.62 -8.21 4.38
CA ASP A 87 25.78 -8.99 4.83
C ASP A 87 26.44 -9.68 3.61
N SER A 88 27.76 -9.56 3.49
CA SER A 88 28.50 -10.11 2.33
C SER A 88 28.46 -11.63 2.26
N ALA A 89 28.37 -12.31 3.42
CA ALA A 89 28.25 -13.77 3.45
C ALA A 89 26.85 -14.23 3.01
N ASP A 90 25.80 -13.48 3.34
CA ASP A 90 24.46 -13.74 2.86
C ASP A 90 24.37 -13.53 1.34
N VAL A 91 24.97 -12.46 0.81
CA VAL A 91 25.06 -12.22 -0.64
C VAL A 91 25.82 -13.36 -1.34
N ALA A 92 26.98 -13.78 -0.82
CA ALA A 92 27.76 -14.89 -1.34
C ALA A 92 26.96 -16.20 -1.37
N ASN A 93 26.13 -16.46 -0.33
CA ASN A 93 25.28 -17.63 -0.28
C ASN A 93 24.15 -17.57 -1.31
N LEU A 94 23.51 -16.41 -1.49
CA LEU A 94 22.42 -16.23 -2.45
C LEU A 94 22.86 -16.41 -3.90
N TYR A 95 23.99 -15.84 -4.27
CA TYR A 95 24.53 -15.91 -5.63
C TYR A 95 25.50 -17.07 -5.85
N GLY A 96 25.99 -17.73 -4.77
CA GLY A 96 26.88 -18.89 -4.83
C GLY A 96 26.18 -20.23 -5.00
N VAL A 97 24.91 -20.35 -4.60
CA VAL A 97 24.12 -21.61 -4.64
C VAL A 97 23.76 -22.02 -6.08
N GLU A 98 23.76 -21.10 -7.05
CA GLU A 98 23.50 -21.45 -8.45
C GLU A 98 24.50 -22.43 -9.08
N LYS A 99 25.69 -22.59 -8.50
CA LYS A 99 26.71 -23.52 -9.02
C LYS A 99 26.57 -24.97 -8.53
N THR A 100 25.69 -25.25 -7.54
CA THR A 100 25.68 -26.58 -6.87
C THR A 100 24.36 -27.36 -7.04
N GLN A 101 23.29 -26.81 -7.59
CA GLN A 101 22.01 -27.53 -7.74
C GLN A 101 21.78 -28.19 -9.12
N ALA A 102 22.80 -28.25 -9.96
CA ALA A 102 22.72 -29.00 -11.25
C ALA A 102 23.07 -30.49 -11.10
N ALA A 103 23.32 -31.02 -9.92
CA ALA A 103 23.58 -32.45 -9.70
C ALA A 103 23.01 -32.92 -8.37
N THR A 104 21.82 -33.50 -8.37
CA THR A 104 21.47 -34.78 -7.76
C THR A 104 19.94 -34.91 -7.64
N VAL A 105 19.35 -35.57 -8.60
CA VAL A 105 18.02 -36.18 -8.49
C VAL A 105 18.22 -37.53 -7.86
N VAL A 106 17.66 -37.74 -6.67
CA VAL A 106 17.48 -39.11 -6.09
C VAL A 106 15.99 -39.29 -5.80
N PRO A 107 15.37 -40.36 -6.28
CA PRO A 107 13.92 -40.55 -6.13
C PRO A 107 13.57 -41.05 -4.73
N ALA A 108 12.58 -40.43 -4.10
CA ALA A 108 12.00 -40.92 -2.86
C ALA A 108 10.87 -41.91 -3.14
N SER A 109 10.99 -43.06 -2.56
CA SER A 109 10.04 -44.19 -2.54
C SER A 109 8.81 -43.94 -1.67
N SER A 110 7.73 -44.55 -2.13
CA SER A 110 6.38 -44.74 -1.61
C SER A 110 6.22 -45.19 -0.15
N SER A 111 5.15 -44.73 0.47
CA SER A 111 4.06 -45.46 1.22
C SER A 111 3.59 -44.57 2.37
N SER A 112 2.36 -44.48 2.80
CA SER A 112 1.19 -45.34 2.81
C SER A 112 -0.05 -44.53 3.21
N SER A 113 -1.18 -44.96 2.71
CA SER A 113 -2.53 -44.48 2.93
C SER A 113 -3.05 -44.64 4.36
N ALA A 114 -3.75 -43.61 4.89
CA ALA A 114 -4.77 -43.81 5.91
C ALA A 114 -6.03 -43.01 5.53
N LYS A 115 -7.12 -43.78 5.28
CA LYS A 115 -8.48 -43.28 5.10
C LYS A 115 -9.03 -42.81 6.44
N VAL A 116 -9.55 -41.61 6.51
CA VAL A 116 -10.53 -41.18 7.52
C VAL A 116 -11.77 -40.69 6.80
N SER A 117 -12.90 -41.29 7.12
CA SER A 117 -14.21 -41.04 6.54
C SER A 117 -14.78 -39.70 6.99
N SER A 118 -15.35 -38.98 6.06
CA SER A 118 -16.06 -37.74 6.25
C SER A 118 -17.52 -37.98 6.63
N SER A 119 -18.01 -37.32 7.67
CA SER A 119 -19.42 -37.03 7.82
C SER A 119 -19.69 -35.57 7.42
N SER A 120 -20.50 -35.40 6.39
CA SER A 120 -20.93 -34.14 5.85
C SER A 120 -22.06 -33.55 6.69
N THR A 121 -21.88 -32.32 7.20
CA THR A 121 -23.00 -31.50 7.61
C THR A 121 -23.04 -30.25 6.69
N LYS A 122 -24.05 -30.25 5.82
CA LYS A 122 -24.37 -29.09 4.98
C LYS A 122 -24.85 -27.94 5.84
N VAL A 123 -24.11 -26.83 5.83
CA VAL A 123 -24.67 -25.53 6.19
C VAL A 123 -24.68 -24.70 4.92
N ALA A 124 -25.86 -24.41 4.43
CA ALA A 124 -26.08 -23.56 3.27
C ALA A 124 -25.91 -22.11 3.68
N ALA A 125 -24.84 -21.47 3.18
CA ALA A 125 -24.70 -20.02 3.19
C ALA A 125 -24.91 -19.55 1.76
N ALA A 126 -26.06 -18.94 1.50
CA ALA A 126 -26.37 -18.30 0.25
C ALA A 126 -25.58 -16.98 0.14
N ALA A 127 -24.42 -17.05 -0.50
CA ALA A 127 -23.77 -15.87 -1.07
C ALA A 127 -24.22 -15.77 -2.51
N ALA A 128 -24.82 -14.62 -2.89
CA ALA A 128 -25.15 -14.34 -4.28
C ALA A 128 -23.87 -14.43 -5.13
N PRO A 129 -23.92 -15.03 -6.33
CA PRO A 129 -22.75 -15.16 -7.18
C PRO A 129 -22.38 -13.80 -7.75
N VAL A 130 -21.28 -13.24 -7.26
CA VAL A 130 -20.57 -12.22 -7.99
C VAL A 130 -19.99 -12.90 -9.22
N THR A 131 -20.57 -12.66 -10.39
CA THR A 131 -19.98 -13.07 -11.67
C THR A 131 -18.70 -12.26 -11.88
N ALA A 132 -17.62 -12.75 -11.30
CA ALA A 132 -16.28 -12.25 -11.59
C ALA A 132 -15.97 -12.65 -13.04
N THR A 133 -16.06 -11.73 -13.98
CA THR A 133 -15.39 -11.85 -15.27
C THR A 133 -13.91 -12.06 -14.98
N LYS A 134 -13.39 -13.25 -15.34
CA LYS A 134 -11.95 -13.55 -15.21
C LYS A 134 -11.14 -12.46 -15.89
N PRO A 135 -10.22 -11.79 -15.20
CA PRO A 135 -9.28 -10.91 -15.87
C PRO A 135 -8.47 -11.75 -16.86
N LYS A 136 -8.33 -11.24 -18.10
CA LYS A 136 -7.41 -11.80 -19.09
C LYS A 136 -6.04 -11.98 -18.45
N ASN A 137 -5.36 -13.05 -18.82
CA ASN A 137 -4.10 -13.61 -18.29
C ASN A 137 -2.88 -12.62 -18.18
N GLU A 138 -3.06 -11.43 -17.64
CA GLU A 138 -1.95 -10.55 -17.27
C GLU A 138 -1.70 -10.67 -15.78
N THR A 139 -0.44 -10.83 -15.41
CA THR A 139 -0.01 -10.96 -14.02
C THR A 139 -0.45 -9.71 -13.25
N ALA A 140 -1.23 -9.89 -12.21
CA ALA A 140 -1.72 -8.79 -11.41
C ALA A 140 -0.56 -7.90 -10.92
N GLY A 141 -0.72 -6.58 -11.08
CA GLY A 141 0.32 -5.61 -10.75
C GLY A 141 1.25 -5.23 -11.90
N THR A 142 1.13 -5.87 -13.07
CA THR A 142 1.91 -5.53 -14.28
C THR A 142 1.05 -5.07 -15.45
N ARG A 143 -0.25 -4.87 -15.24
CA ARG A 143 -1.15 -4.33 -16.26
C ARG A 143 -0.83 -2.84 -16.51
N GLU A 144 -0.87 -2.42 -17.79
CA GLU A 144 -0.71 -1.00 -18.14
C GLU A 144 -1.81 -0.15 -17.48
N VAL A 145 -1.42 0.99 -16.92
CA VAL A 145 -2.35 1.90 -16.23
C VAL A 145 -3.09 2.76 -17.24
N LYS A 146 -4.37 2.48 -17.46
CA LYS A 146 -5.24 3.16 -18.45
C LYS A 146 -6.54 3.70 -17.84
N THR A 147 -7.18 2.93 -16.97
CA THR A 147 -8.48 3.26 -16.37
C THR A 147 -8.30 3.65 -14.91
N ILE A 148 -8.58 4.90 -14.58
CA ILE A 148 -8.54 5.42 -13.21
C ILE A 148 -9.96 5.52 -12.68
N VAL A 149 -10.19 4.97 -11.48
CA VAL A 149 -11.46 5.10 -10.78
C VAL A 149 -11.28 6.06 -9.61
N ILE A 150 -12.01 7.16 -9.65
CA ILE A 150 -12.08 8.15 -8.58
C ILE A 150 -13.34 7.86 -7.77
N ASP A 151 -13.18 7.75 -6.46
CA ASP A 151 -14.28 7.55 -5.52
C ASP A 151 -14.35 8.77 -4.57
N PRO A 152 -15.18 9.79 -4.89
CA PRO A 152 -15.45 10.83 -3.90
C PRO A 152 -16.21 10.22 -2.72
N GLY A 153 -15.60 10.16 -1.55
CA GLY A 153 -16.21 9.58 -0.34
C GLY A 153 -17.56 10.19 0.01
N HIS A 154 -18.36 9.48 0.79
CA HIS A 154 -19.66 9.93 1.29
C HIS A 154 -20.67 10.28 0.19
N GLY A 155 -21.63 11.19 0.47
CA GLY A 155 -22.62 11.70 -0.48
C GLY A 155 -24.06 11.47 -0.07
N GLY A 156 -24.97 12.31 -0.58
CA GLY A 156 -26.40 12.28 -0.26
C GLY A 156 -26.65 12.47 1.24
N LYS A 157 -27.26 11.48 1.88
CA LYS A 157 -27.56 11.47 3.33
C LYS A 157 -26.31 11.38 4.22
N ASP A 158 -25.18 10.92 3.69
CA ASP A 158 -23.90 10.84 4.38
C ASP A 158 -23.07 12.09 4.07
N THR A 159 -22.92 12.95 5.06
CA THR A 159 -22.17 14.20 4.93
C THR A 159 -20.66 14.01 5.01
N GLY A 160 -20.20 12.86 5.53
CA GLY A 160 -18.83 12.67 6.00
C GLY A 160 -18.54 13.54 7.21
N ALA A 161 -17.28 13.78 7.47
CA ALA A 161 -16.83 14.69 8.51
C ALA A 161 -17.33 16.12 8.23
N GLN A 162 -17.62 16.84 9.31
CA GLN A 162 -18.12 18.21 9.23
C GLN A 162 -17.07 19.19 9.77
N GLY A 163 -16.73 20.16 8.97
CA GLY A 163 -15.98 21.33 9.38
C GLY A 163 -16.90 22.36 10.01
N LYS A 164 -16.40 23.57 10.19
CA LYS A 164 -17.20 24.70 10.66
C LYS A 164 -18.15 25.24 9.57
N ASN A 165 -17.72 25.21 8.32
CA ASN A 165 -18.39 25.87 7.19
C ASN A 165 -18.62 24.91 6.00
N SER A 166 -18.21 23.67 6.08
CA SER A 166 -18.24 22.71 4.96
C SER A 166 -18.50 21.29 5.41
N ASN A 167 -18.96 20.45 4.49
CA ASN A 167 -19.03 19.00 4.65
C ASN A 167 -17.98 18.34 3.77
N GLU A 168 -17.42 17.25 4.22
CA GLU A 168 -16.44 16.47 3.48
C GLU A 168 -16.94 16.06 2.10
N LYS A 169 -18.18 15.53 2.00
CA LYS A 169 -18.78 15.09 0.75
C LYS A 169 -18.72 16.12 -0.38
N ASP A 170 -18.78 17.42 -0.05
CA ASP A 170 -18.80 18.52 -1.03
C ASP A 170 -17.39 18.82 -1.52
N ILE A 171 -16.39 18.86 -0.61
CA ILE A 171 -15.00 19.10 -0.94
C ILE A 171 -14.46 17.97 -1.84
N VAL A 172 -14.66 16.70 -1.44
CA VAL A 172 -14.13 15.55 -2.19
C VAL A 172 -14.81 15.38 -3.54
N LEU A 173 -16.09 15.75 -3.68
CA LEU A 173 -16.79 15.79 -4.97
C LEU A 173 -16.22 16.84 -5.90
N ALA A 174 -15.94 18.05 -5.38
CA ALA A 174 -15.36 19.12 -6.15
C ALA A 174 -13.96 18.77 -6.65
N VAL A 175 -13.09 18.28 -5.74
CA VAL A 175 -11.74 17.78 -6.09
C VAL A 175 -11.81 16.63 -7.09
N GLY A 176 -12.70 15.64 -6.89
CA GLY A 176 -12.86 14.50 -7.78
C GLY A 176 -13.24 14.89 -9.20
N LYS A 177 -14.14 15.89 -9.37
CA LYS A 177 -14.51 16.41 -10.70
C LYS A 177 -13.36 17.12 -11.40
N LEU A 178 -12.54 17.87 -10.66
CA LEU A 178 -11.35 18.53 -11.20
C LEU A 178 -10.30 17.49 -11.57
N LEU A 179 -10.04 16.52 -10.69
CA LEU A 179 -9.11 15.42 -10.94
C LEU A 179 -9.50 14.63 -12.20
N LYS A 180 -10.79 14.32 -12.37
CA LYS A 180 -11.27 13.67 -13.60
C LYS A 180 -10.85 14.46 -14.84
N LYS A 181 -11.08 15.79 -14.85
CA LYS A 181 -10.72 16.65 -15.99
C LYS A 181 -9.21 16.64 -16.26
N GLU A 182 -8.38 16.71 -15.23
CA GLU A 182 -6.92 16.70 -15.40
C GLU A 182 -6.45 15.35 -15.96
N LEU A 183 -6.92 14.24 -15.43
CA LEU A 183 -6.56 12.90 -15.92
C LEU A 183 -7.06 12.63 -17.35
N GLU A 184 -8.26 13.10 -17.72
CA GLU A 184 -8.77 12.97 -19.09
C GLU A 184 -7.92 13.76 -20.09
N LYS A 185 -7.38 14.95 -19.72
CA LYS A 185 -6.41 15.70 -20.55
C LYS A 185 -5.11 14.93 -20.78
N GLU A 186 -4.69 14.13 -19.81
CA GLU A 186 -3.50 13.28 -19.88
C GLU A 186 -3.76 11.92 -20.59
N GLY A 187 -4.98 11.73 -21.14
CA GLY A 187 -5.36 10.58 -21.93
C GLY A 187 -5.81 9.34 -21.13
N PHE A 188 -6.06 9.47 -19.84
CA PHE A 188 -6.62 8.38 -19.04
C PHE A 188 -8.13 8.23 -19.28
N LYS A 189 -8.61 6.99 -19.26
CA LYS A 189 -10.03 6.68 -19.11
C LYS A 189 -10.39 6.85 -17.63
N VAL A 190 -11.30 7.78 -17.33
CA VAL A 190 -11.66 8.08 -15.95
C VAL A 190 -13.13 7.70 -15.69
N LYS A 191 -13.35 7.01 -14.56
CA LYS A 191 -14.65 6.70 -14.00
C LYS A 191 -14.75 7.31 -12.61
N MET A 192 -15.95 7.74 -12.24
CA MET A 192 -16.25 8.21 -10.88
C MET A 192 -17.36 7.35 -10.30
N THR A 193 -17.23 6.94 -9.04
CA THR A 193 -18.30 6.21 -8.34
C THR A 193 -19.54 7.10 -8.22
N ARG A 194 -19.37 8.38 -7.95
CA ARG A 194 -20.41 9.41 -8.03
C ARG A 194 -19.87 10.70 -8.63
N ASP A 195 -20.68 11.37 -9.43
CA ASP A 195 -20.44 12.68 -10.03
C ASP A 195 -21.40 13.76 -9.54
N LYS A 196 -22.28 13.42 -8.62
CA LYS A 196 -23.28 14.27 -7.96
C LYS A 196 -23.44 13.89 -6.49
N ASP A 197 -24.24 14.67 -5.76
CA ASP A 197 -24.48 14.43 -4.33
C ASP A 197 -25.49 13.30 -4.13
N VAL A 198 -25.00 12.04 -4.23
CA VAL A 198 -25.77 10.80 -4.00
C VAL A 198 -25.00 9.89 -3.08
N PHE A 199 -25.72 9.13 -2.26
CA PHE A 199 -25.16 8.09 -1.38
C PHE A 199 -24.88 6.82 -2.17
N ILE A 200 -23.70 6.22 -1.94
CA ILE A 200 -23.31 4.91 -2.47
C ILE A 200 -22.75 4.10 -1.31
N GLU A 201 -23.23 2.88 -1.13
CA GLU A 201 -22.72 1.95 -0.12
C GLU A 201 -21.22 1.68 -0.30
N LEU A 202 -20.48 1.46 0.81
CA LEU A 202 -19.02 1.26 0.76
C LEU A 202 -18.63 0.08 -0.14
N GLY A 203 -19.32 -1.04 -0.01
CA GLY A 203 -19.06 -2.23 -0.82
C GLY A 203 -19.33 -2.02 -2.31
N GLU A 204 -20.32 -1.19 -2.66
CA GLU A 204 -20.67 -0.92 -4.06
C GLU A 204 -19.62 -0.08 -4.77
N ARG A 205 -18.89 0.79 -4.07
CA ARG A 205 -17.82 1.63 -4.65
C ARG A 205 -16.70 0.78 -5.26
N ALA A 206 -16.21 -0.22 -4.51
CA ALA A 206 -15.23 -1.18 -5.02
C ALA A 206 -15.80 -2.07 -6.13
N ASN A 207 -17.08 -2.50 -6.03
CA ASN A 207 -17.75 -3.27 -7.07
C ASN A 207 -17.81 -2.51 -8.39
N LEU A 208 -18.18 -1.23 -8.37
CA LEU A 208 -18.19 -0.37 -9.56
C LEU A 208 -16.79 -0.27 -10.18
N ALA A 209 -15.76 -0.11 -9.36
CA ALA A 209 -14.37 -0.06 -9.82
C ALA A 209 -13.98 -1.37 -10.54
N ASN A 210 -14.38 -2.52 -9.98
CA ASN A 210 -14.13 -3.83 -10.58
C ASN A 210 -14.89 -4.01 -11.90
N GLN A 211 -16.17 -3.60 -11.96
CA GLN A 211 -17.01 -3.65 -13.18
C GLN A 211 -16.44 -2.80 -14.32
N TRP A 212 -15.76 -1.71 -14.01
CA TRP A 212 -15.16 -0.83 -15.01
C TRP A 212 -13.73 -1.22 -15.40
N ASP A 213 -13.24 -2.37 -14.92
CA ASP A 213 -11.85 -2.82 -15.12
C ASP A 213 -10.82 -1.75 -14.73
N GLY A 214 -11.00 -1.13 -13.56
CA GLY A 214 -10.10 -0.12 -13.05
C GLY A 214 -8.66 -0.63 -12.89
N ASP A 215 -7.68 0.21 -13.23
CA ASP A 215 -6.26 -0.06 -13.04
C ASP A 215 -5.69 0.57 -11.77
N LEU A 216 -6.40 1.58 -11.25
CA LEU A 216 -6.12 2.26 -9.99
C LEU A 216 -7.43 2.79 -9.41
N PHE A 217 -7.66 2.56 -8.12
CA PHE A 217 -8.79 3.08 -7.36
C PHE A 217 -8.30 4.11 -6.34
N ILE A 218 -8.86 5.32 -6.37
CA ILE A 218 -8.50 6.43 -5.49
C ILE A 218 -9.76 6.92 -4.78
N SER A 219 -9.90 6.57 -3.49
CA SER A 219 -10.97 7.10 -2.64
C SER A 219 -10.51 8.40 -1.99
N LEU A 220 -11.28 9.48 -2.17
CA LEU A 220 -10.97 10.81 -1.68
C LEU A 220 -11.77 11.12 -0.42
N HIS A 221 -11.08 11.54 0.63
CA HIS A 221 -11.61 11.84 1.94
C HIS A 221 -10.99 13.11 2.54
N CYS A 222 -11.58 13.62 3.61
CA CYS A 222 -11.02 14.67 4.45
C CYS A 222 -10.96 14.20 5.90
N ASN A 223 -9.77 14.16 6.47
CA ASN A 223 -9.56 13.71 7.83
C ASN A 223 -10.22 14.64 8.87
N ALA A 224 -10.56 14.11 10.01
CA ALA A 224 -11.09 14.87 11.12
C ALA A 224 -10.69 14.25 12.47
N ILE A 225 -10.59 15.10 13.49
CA ILE A 225 -10.47 14.66 14.87
C ILE A 225 -11.57 15.27 15.73
N ASP A 226 -12.06 14.49 16.66
CA ASP A 226 -12.91 15.01 17.74
C ASP A 226 -12.02 15.40 18.93
N ALA A 227 -11.73 16.68 19.03
CA ALA A 227 -10.83 17.24 20.02
C ALA A 227 -11.19 18.68 20.35
N LYS A 228 -10.59 19.23 21.42
CA LYS A 228 -10.71 20.65 21.76
C LYS A 228 -10.17 21.55 20.63
N PRO A 229 -10.68 22.78 20.47
CA PRO A 229 -10.30 23.70 19.39
C PRO A 229 -8.78 23.91 19.25
N GLU A 230 -8.05 23.97 20.36
CA GLU A 230 -6.60 24.16 20.37
C GLU A 230 -5.88 22.97 19.70
N ARG A 231 -6.33 21.74 20.00
CA ARG A 231 -5.78 20.52 19.40
C ARG A 231 -6.14 20.41 17.90
N LYS A 232 -7.36 20.78 17.52
CA LYS A 232 -7.78 20.82 16.10
C LYS A 232 -6.89 21.76 15.25
N LYS A 233 -6.47 22.90 15.80
CA LYS A 233 -5.54 23.81 15.11
C LYS A 233 -4.13 23.25 14.90
N GLN A 234 -3.69 22.33 15.77
CA GLN A 234 -2.36 21.74 15.70
C GLN A 234 -2.27 20.54 14.75
N ILE A 235 -3.34 19.76 14.65
CA ILE A 235 -3.38 18.55 13.80
C ILE A 235 -3.77 18.98 12.39
N LYS A 236 -2.90 18.68 11.43
CA LYS A 236 -3.08 19.04 10.02
C LYS A 236 -2.20 18.18 9.12
N GLY A 237 -2.51 18.21 7.84
CA GLY A 237 -1.74 17.54 6.79
C GLY A 237 -2.49 16.42 6.09
N PHE A 238 -1.97 16.02 4.94
CA PHE A 238 -2.50 14.92 4.17
C PHE A 238 -1.94 13.57 4.62
N HIS A 239 -2.70 12.52 4.34
CA HIS A 239 -2.30 11.12 4.58
C HIS A 239 -2.82 10.21 3.47
N VAL A 240 -2.06 9.19 3.08
CA VAL A 240 -2.48 8.17 2.12
C VAL A 240 -2.55 6.83 2.84
N TYR A 241 -3.69 6.17 2.76
CA TYR A 241 -3.92 4.88 3.39
C TYR A 241 -3.96 3.76 2.35
N VAL A 242 -3.29 2.66 2.66
CA VAL A 242 -3.39 1.40 1.94
C VAL A 242 -4.12 0.36 2.77
N LEU A 243 -4.73 -0.61 2.13
CA LEU A 243 -5.40 -1.70 2.82
C LEU A 243 -4.36 -2.69 3.39
N ARG A 244 -4.15 -2.65 4.69
CA ARG A 244 -3.29 -3.55 5.48
C ARG A 244 -3.72 -3.55 6.94
N ALA A 245 -3.18 -4.48 7.73
CA ALA A 245 -3.39 -4.45 9.17
C ALA A 245 -2.87 -3.11 9.75
N PRO A 246 -3.63 -2.47 10.65
CA PRO A 246 -3.26 -1.19 11.25
C PRO A 246 -2.05 -1.34 12.18
N GLU A 247 -1.15 -0.37 12.14
CA GLU A 247 0.03 -0.34 13.00
C GLU A 247 -0.13 0.60 14.22
N SER A 248 -1.14 1.48 14.18
CA SER A 248 -1.41 2.45 15.26
C SER A 248 -2.88 2.50 15.64
N GLU A 249 -3.17 2.96 16.87
CA GLU A 249 -4.55 3.23 17.28
C GLU A 249 -5.17 4.41 16.51
N GLU A 250 -4.36 5.33 16.02
CA GLU A 250 -4.82 6.43 15.16
C GLU A 250 -5.35 5.89 13.82
N ASP A 251 -4.61 5.00 13.16
CA ASP A 251 -5.05 4.33 11.92
C ASP A 251 -6.37 3.57 12.12
N LYS A 252 -6.50 2.84 13.24
CA LYS A 252 -7.74 2.15 13.61
C LYS A 252 -8.90 3.12 13.81
N ALA A 253 -8.66 4.22 14.52
CA ALA A 253 -9.71 5.20 14.80
C ALA A 253 -10.24 5.86 13.53
N ILE A 254 -9.35 6.15 12.56
CA ILE A 254 -9.73 6.72 11.27
C ILE A 254 -10.56 5.68 10.48
N ALA A 255 -10.07 4.44 10.37
CA ALA A 255 -10.82 3.40 9.66
C ALA A 255 -12.18 3.10 10.28
N ARG A 256 -12.29 3.08 11.62
CA ARG A 256 -13.58 2.94 12.30
C ARG A 256 -14.54 4.07 11.94
N ARG A 257 -14.06 5.31 11.89
CA ARG A 257 -14.87 6.46 11.51
C ARG A 257 -15.42 6.29 10.10
N GLU A 258 -14.57 5.94 9.13
CA GLU A 258 -14.99 5.74 7.75
C GLU A 258 -15.91 4.50 7.58
N ASN A 259 -15.62 3.41 8.26
CA ASN A 259 -16.41 2.19 8.19
C ASN A 259 -17.77 2.30 8.88
N LYS A 260 -17.91 3.19 9.88
CA LYS A 260 -19.16 3.39 10.65
C LYS A 260 -20.35 3.72 9.75
N VAL A 261 -20.10 4.34 8.60
CA VAL A 261 -21.11 4.66 7.59
C VAL A 261 -21.90 3.40 7.18
N ALA A 262 -21.24 2.27 6.98
CA ALA A 262 -21.88 1.03 6.61
C ALA A 262 -22.86 0.53 7.67
N THR A 263 -22.47 0.56 8.94
CA THR A 263 -23.36 0.17 10.06
C THR A 263 -24.48 1.18 10.27
N LEU A 264 -24.18 2.47 10.18
CA LEU A 264 -25.16 3.55 10.38
C LEU A 264 -26.30 3.52 9.36
N TYR A 265 -26.00 3.15 8.13
CA TYR A 265 -26.98 3.11 7.03
C TYR A 265 -27.45 1.70 6.65
N GLY A 266 -27.09 0.69 7.46
CA GLY A 266 -27.63 -0.67 7.35
C GLY A 266 -27.16 -1.45 6.14
N GLU A 267 -25.90 -1.24 5.71
CA GLU A 267 -25.30 -2.05 4.63
C GLU A 267 -25.21 -3.52 5.06
N LYS A 268 -25.52 -4.43 4.15
CA LYS A 268 -25.38 -5.87 4.41
C LYS A 268 -23.91 -6.21 4.66
N ASN A 269 -23.66 -6.98 5.73
CA ASN A 269 -22.33 -7.37 6.17
C ASN A 269 -21.42 -6.19 6.59
N ALA A 270 -22.03 -5.06 6.98
CA ALA A 270 -21.32 -3.92 7.52
C ALA A 270 -20.46 -4.32 8.73
N LYS A 271 -19.20 -3.88 8.71
CA LYS A 271 -18.25 -4.10 9.82
C LYS A 271 -17.45 -2.84 10.05
N GLU A 272 -17.23 -2.53 11.30
CA GLU A 272 -16.32 -1.44 11.67
C GLU A 272 -14.85 -1.92 11.62
N GLU A 273 -14.63 -3.20 11.92
CA GLU A 273 -13.31 -3.83 11.92
C GLU A 273 -13.33 -5.24 11.32
N LEU A 274 -12.20 -5.65 10.76
CA LEU A 274 -11.97 -7.01 10.28
C LEU A 274 -11.42 -7.89 11.42
N SER A 275 -11.94 -9.12 11.53
CA SER A 275 -11.38 -10.14 12.42
C SER A 275 -10.01 -10.64 11.93
N PRO A 276 -9.18 -11.24 12.78
CA PRO A 276 -7.89 -11.80 12.38
C PRO A 276 -7.97 -12.79 11.21
N LEU A 277 -9.02 -13.62 11.17
CA LEU A 277 -9.24 -14.57 10.06
C LEU A 277 -9.59 -13.86 8.75
N GLU A 278 -10.36 -12.79 8.82
CA GLU A 278 -10.69 -11.98 7.65
C GLU A 278 -9.46 -11.25 7.13
N TRP A 279 -8.62 -10.73 8.00
CA TRP A 279 -7.33 -10.17 7.65
C TRP A 279 -6.45 -11.17 6.92
N PHE A 280 -6.28 -12.37 7.45
CA PHE A 280 -5.49 -13.42 6.82
C PHE A 280 -5.96 -13.75 5.39
N LYS A 281 -7.28 -13.92 5.20
CA LYS A 281 -7.87 -14.17 3.88
C LYS A 281 -7.72 -12.99 2.93
N LEU A 282 -7.83 -11.78 3.45
CA LEU A 282 -7.72 -10.55 2.68
C LEU A 282 -6.29 -10.31 2.21
N GLU A 283 -5.30 -10.45 3.08
CA GLU A 283 -3.89 -10.27 2.75
C GLU A 283 -3.44 -11.22 1.64
N ALA A 284 -3.80 -12.51 1.71
CA ALA A 284 -3.49 -13.48 0.66
C ALA A 284 -4.09 -13.08 -0.71
N ARG A 285 -5.27 -12.45 -0.73
CA ARG A 285 -5.91 -11.98 -1.96
C ARG A 285 -5.27 -10.71 -2.51
N LEU A 286 -4.84 -9.81 -1.63
CA LEU A 286 -4.40 -8.46 -1.98
C LEU A 286 -2.89 -8.35 -2.24
N GLU A 287 -2.11 -9.36 -1.88
CA GLU A 287 -0.64 -9.32 -2.01
C GLU A 287 -0.20 -8.86 -3.41
N LYS A 288 -0.91 -9.33 -4.44
CA LYS A 288 -0.64 -8.96 -5.84
C LYS A 288 -0.87 -7.47 -6.18
N TYR A 289 -1.70 -6.75 -5.41
CA TYR A 289 -1.99 -5.32 -5.64
C TYR A 289 -1.27 -4.41 -4.67
N LYS A 290 -0.86 -4.95 -3.54
CA LYS A 290 -0.26 -4.22 -2.42
C LYS A 290 0.98 -3.43 -2.85
N GLN A 291 1.88 -4.05 -3.60
CA GLN A 291 3.09 -3.39 -4.08
C GLN A 291 2.77 -2.17 -4.95
N ASN A 292 1.81 -2.29 -5.86
CA ASN A 292 1.42 -1.18 -6.73
C ASN A 292 0.66 -0.08 -5.98
N SER A 293 -0.13 -0.43 -4.95
CA SER A 293 -0.74 0.57 -4.06
C SER A 293 0.33 1.40 -3.36
N TYR A 294 1.39 0.78 -2.87
CA TYR A 294 2.53 1.50 -2.27
C TYR A 294 3.32 2.31 -3.30
N MET A 295 3.54 1.77 -4.50
CA MET A 295 4.20 2.50 -5.59
C MET A 295 3.44 3.78 -5.93
N PHE A 296 2.10 3.72 -6.01
CA PHE A 296 1.28 4.91 -6.20
C PHE A 296 1.38 5.86 -5.00
N THR A 297 1.34 5.34 -3.77
CA THR A 297 1.50 6.14 -2.54
C THR A 297 2.81 6.93 -2.55
N GLU A 298 3.91 6.34 -2.99
CA GLU A 298 5.19 7.05 -3.13
C GLU A 298 5.11 8.22 -4.11
N GLN A 299 4.41 8.06 -5.23
CA GLN A 299 4.22 9.15 -6.19
C GLN A 299 3.34 10.27 -5.60
N MET A 300 2.32 9.91 -4.79
CA MET A 300 1.51 10.87 -4.04
C MET A 300 2.39 11.69 -3.09
N LEU A 301 3.25 11.05 -2.29
CA LEU A 301 4.15 11.76 -1.37
C LEU A 301 5.05 12.76 -2.11
N LYS A 302 5.62 12.35 -3.27
CA LYS A 302 6.47 13.20 -4.11
C LYS A 302 5.68 14.36 -4.72
N ALA A 303 4.48 14.11 -5.24
CA ALA A 303 3.65 15.13 -5.89
C ALA A 303 3.15 16.20 -4.91
N PHE A 304 2.92 15.82 -3.64
CA PHE A 304 2.48 16.75 -2.59
C PHE A 304 3.63 17.43 -1.86
N ASP A 305 4.88 17.04 -2.11
CA ASP A 305 6.02 17.75 -1.56
C ASP A 305 6.07 19.20 -2.03
N GLY A 306 6.37 20.12 -1.12
CA GLY A 306 6.29 21.57 -1.39
C GLY A 306 4.86 22.14 -1.47
N GLY A 307 3.79 21.34 -1.44
CA GLY A 307 2.40 21.80 -1.43
C GLY A 307 2.01 22.62 -0.20
N LYS A 308 0.83 23.25 -0.24
CA LYS A 308 0.29 24.02 0.89
C LYS A 308 -0.10 23.09 2.05
N ILE A 309 -0.82 22.01 1.75
CA ILE A 309 -1.10 20.96 2.73
C ILE A 309 0.13 20.07 2.83
N LYS A 310 0.69 19.99 4.03
CA LYS A 310 1.92 19.24 4.31
C LYS A 310 1.60 17.78 4.62
N ARG A 311 2.59 16.92 4.59
CA ARG A 311 2.49 15.55 5.02
C ARG A 311 2.27 15.47 6.54
N GLN A 312 1.30 14.69 6.98
CA GLN A 312 1.12 14.37 8.39
C GLN A 312 2.02 13.18 8.74
N GLY A 313 2.94 13.35 9.67
CA GLY A 313 3.88 12.29 10.06
C GLY A 313 4.61 11.69 8.86
N GLY A 314 4.58 10.36 8.72
CA GLY A 314 5.12 9.64 7.56
C GLY A 314 4.31 9.82 6.27
N GLY A 315 3.07 10.32 6.36
CA GLY A 315 2.15 10.49 5.23
C GLY A 315 1.55 9.22 4.69
N VAL A 316 1.86 8.07 5.29
CA VAL A 316 1.36 6.75 4.88
C VAL A 316 0.91 5.96 6.08
N GLY A 317 -0.31 5.48 6.03
CA GLY A 317 -0.90 4.58 7.03
C GLY A 317 -1.51 3.35 6.39
N GLY A 318 -2.08 2.50 7.24
CA GLY A 318 -2.81 1.34 6.78
C GLY A 318 -3.84 0.89 7.80
N ALA A 319 -5.02 0.56 7.30
CA ALA A 319 -6.07 -0.01 8.13
C ALA A 319 -7.13 -0.74 7.28
N GLY A 320 -8.11 -1.33 7.94
CA GLY A 320 -9.20 -2.10 7.34
C GLY A 320 -10.31 -1.22 6.77
N PHE A 321 -9.99 -0.33 5.84
CA PHE A 321 -11.00 0.51 5.17
C PHE A 321 -11.91 -0.34 4.29
N MET A 322 -13.20 -0.44 4.66
CA MET A 322 -14.17 -1.29 3.95
C MET A 322 -14.35 -0.90 2.50
N VAL A 323 -14.20 0.37 2.15
CA VAL A 323 -14.24 0.87 0.77
C VAL A 323 -13.13 0.26 -0.10
N LEU A 324 -12.00 -0.14 0.48
CA LEU A 324 -10.88 -0.76 -0.23
C LEU A 324 -10.94 -2.29 -0.25
N VAL A 325 -11.69 -2.93 0.67
CA VAL A 325 -11.69 -4.39 0.87
C VAL A 325 -12.11 -5.17 -0.38
N GLY A 326 -13.02 -4.63 -1.17
CA GLY A 326 -13.55 -5.27 -2.38
C GLY A 326 -12.74 -5.04 -3.65
N ALA A 327 -11.79 -4.10 -3.66
CA ALA A 327 -11.08 -3.70 -4.86
C ALA A 327 -10.16 -4.81 -5.40
N LEU A 328 -10.26 -5.08 -6.72
CA LEU A 328 -9.43 -6.06 -7.44
C LEU A 328 -8.35 -5.37 -8.30
N MET A 329 -7.90 -4.20 -7.87
CA MET A 329 -6.82 -3.40 -8.44
C MET A 329 -6.04 -2.71 -7.31
N PRO A 330 -4.88 -2.08 -7.59
CA PRO A 330 -4.23 -1.17 -6.66
C PRO A 330 -5.20 -0.10 -6.17
N ALA A 331 -5.29 0.09 -4.85
CA ALA A 331 -6.30 0.94 -4.23
C ALA A 331 -5.71 1.71 -3.04
N VAL A 332 -6.09 2.98 -2.91
CA VAL A 332 -5.72 3.84 -1.79
C VAL A 332 -6.92 4.67 -1.34
N LEU A 333 -6.91 5.06 -0.06
CA LEU A 333 -7.74 6.12 0.48
C LEU A 333 -6.86 7.33 0.77
N PHE A 334 -7.23 8.46 0.21
CA PHE A 334 -6.47 9.70 0.34
C PHE A 334 -7.22 10.71 1.20
N GLU A 335 -6.68 10.94 2.39
CA GLU A 335 -7.09 12.02 3.29
C GLU A 335 -6.39 13.30 2.85
N ILE A 336 -7.12 14.20 2.19
CA ILE A 336 -6.58 15.41 1.57
C ILE A 336 -5.98 16.36 2.61
N GLY A 337 -6.61 16.48 3.76
CA GLY A 337 -6.24 17.32 4.90
C GLY A 337 -7.31 17.23 5.98
N PHE A 338 -7.15 17.94 7.08
CA PHE A 338 -8.09 17.91 8.20
C PHE A 338 -9.20 18.95 8.04
N ILE A 339 -10.43 18.51 7.74
CA ILE A 339 -11.60 19.39 7.70
C ILE A 339 -11.91 19.98 9.09
N SER A 340 -11.50 19.30 10.15
CA SER A 340 -11.62 19.79 11.53
C SER A 340 -10.60 20.89 11.88
N ASN A 341 -9.55 21.08 11.06
CA ASN A 341 -8.59 22.16 11.22
C ASN A 341 -9.08 23.41 10.46
N PRO A 342 -9.29 24.57 11.14
CA PRO A 342 -9.88 25.75 10.50
C PRO A 342 -9.07 26.33 9.33
N GLU A 343 -7.72 26.19 9.35
CA GLU A 343 -6.86 26.69 8.27
C GLU A 343 -6.96 25.78 7.05
N GLU A 344 -6.96 24.45 7.23
CA GLU A 344 -7.07 23.50 6.13
C GLU A 344 -8.48 23.46 5.56
N GLU A 345 -9.52 23.53 6.40
CA GLU A 345 -10.91 23.68 5.93
C GLU A 345 -11.04 24.89 5.02
N ALA A 346 -10.64 26.08 5.51
CA ALA A 346 -10.73 27.30 4.74
C ALA A 346 -9.95 27.24 3.42
N TYR A 347 -8.80 26.56 3.40
CA TYR A 347 -8.01 26.35 2.20
C TYR A 347 -8.73 25.40 1.23
N MET A 348 -9.15 24.21 1.68
CA MET A 348 -9.79 23.17 0.84
C MET A 348 -11.13 23.63 0.25
N MET A 349 -11.79 24.61 0.83
CA MET A 349 -13.01 25.24 0.27
C MET A 349 -12.74 26.15 -0.92
N THR A 350 -11.50 26.58 -1.17
CA THR A 350 -11.19 27.49 -2.29
C THR A 350 -11.01 26.71 -3.61
N SER A 351 -11.51 27.26 -4.72
CA SER A 351 -11.32 26.68 -6.06
C SER A 351 -9.85 26.46 -6.39
N LYS A 352 -8.99 27.43 -6.04
CA LYS A 352 -7.54 27.35 -6.27
C LYS A 352 -6.89 26.16 -5.55
N ALA A 353 -7.33 25.87 -4.31
CA ALA A 353 -6.82 24.72 -3.57
C ALA A 353 -7.30 23.40 -4.17
N GLN A 354 -8.57 23.33 -4.55
CA GLN A 354 -9.15 22.14 -5.18
C GLN A 354 -8.48 21.83 -6.53
N GLU A 355 -8.16 22.86 -7.32
CA GLU A 355 -7.37 22.75 -8.55
C GLU A 355 -5.94 22.27 -8.28
N ASP A 356 -5.21 22.86 -7.29
CA ASP A 356 -3.86 22.43 -6.91
C ASP A 356 -3.83 20.97 -6.43
N ILE A 357 -4.79 20.58 -5.59
CA ILE A 357 -4.92 19.20 -5.09
C ILE A 357 -5.15 18.23 -6.26
N ALA A 358 -6.11 18.54 -7.14
CA ALA A 358 -6.42 17.71 -8.30
C ALA A 358 -5.21 17.57 -9.24
N ALA A 359 -4.52 18.65 -9.55
CA ALA A 359 -3.32 18.64 -10.39
C ALA A 359 -2.18 17.81 -9.78
N ARG A 360 -1.99 17.85 -8.46
CA ARG A 360 -0.98 17.04 -7.77
C ARG A 360 -1.32 15.56 -7.80
N VAL A 361 -2.58 15.19 -7.59
CA VAL A 361 -3.03 13.79 -7.71
C VAL A 361 -2.86 13.31 -9.15
N ALA A 362 -3.24 14.12 -10.16
CA ALA A 362 -3.04 13.76 -11.56
C ALA A 362 -1.56 13.53 -11.88
N LYS A 363 -0.66 14.43 -11.45
CA LYS A 363 0.79 14.25 -11.58
C LYS A 363 1.26 12.93 -10.92
N ALA A 364 0.75 12.58 -9.73
CA ALA A 364 1.09 11.33 -9.08
C ALA A 364 0.63 10.10 -9.89
N VAL A 365 -0.54 10.16 -10.52
CA VAL A 365 -1.05 9.09 -11.39
C VAL A 365 -0.18 8.91 -12.63
N SER A 366 0.25 10.00 -13.28
CA SER A 366 1.13 9.92 -14.44
C SER A 366 2.50 9.38 -14.08
N SER A 367 3.10 9.85 -12.98
CA SER A 367 4.36 9.28 -12.46
C SER A 367 4.21 7.80 -12.04
N TYR A 368 3.05 7.40 -11.52
CA TYR A 368 2.76 6.00 -11.21
C TYR A 368 2.69 5.13 -12.49
N LYS A 369 2.02 5.62 -13.54
CA LYS A 369 1.98 4.93 -14.84
C LYS A 369 3.39 4.67 -15.37
N GLU A 370 4.27 5.68 -15.32
CA GLU A 370 5.68 5.56 -15.72
C GLU A 370 6.42 4.56 -14.83
N ALA A 371 6.23 4.61 -13.51
CA ALA A 371 6.87 3.67 -12.58
C ALA A 371 6.45 2.22 -12.84
N VAL A 372 5.16 1.97 -13.14
CA VAL A 372 4.66 0.64 -13.52
C VAL A 372 5.24 0.20 -14.85
N HIS A 373 5.34 1.10 -15.85
CA HIS A 373 5.94 0.80 -17.14
C HIS A 373 7.41 0.38 -16.97
N ASN A 374 8.22 1.18 -16.28
CA ASN A 374 9.62 0.90 -16.03
C ASN A 374 9.82 -0.43 -15.26
N TYR A 375 8.94 -0.70 -14.28
CA TYR A 375 8.98 -1.97 -13.55
C TYR A 375 8.68 -3.17 -14.45
N ARG A 376 7.74 -3.04 -15.40
CA ARG A 376 7.44 -4.09 -16.40
C ARG A 376 8.62 -4.35 -17.33
N GLU A 377 9.23 -3.30 -17.86
CA GLU A 377 10.44 -3.41 -18.72
C GLU A 377 11.57 -4.16 -18.00
N THR A 378 11.78 -3.84 -16.70
CA THR A 378 12.78 -4.54 -15.88
C THR A 378 12.49 -6.03 -15.71
N LEU A 379 11.21 -6.42 -15.68
CA LEU A 379 10.79 -7.83 -15.59
C LEU A 379 10.77 -8.55 -16.96
N GLY A 380 11.16 -7.88 -18.06
CA GLY A 380 11.13 -8.43 -19.41
C GLY A 380 9.71 -8.71 -19.93
N ARG A 381 8.74 -7.88 -19.56
CA ARG A 381 7.32 -8.06 -19.87
C ARG A 381 6.69 -6.88 -20.58
#